data_d06a9bcf5126db32038f896e21a6110d
#
_entry.id   d06a9bcf5126db32038f896e21a6110d
#
_cell.length_a   1.000
_cell.length_b   1.000
_cell.length_c   1.000
_cell.angle_alpha   90.00
_cell.angle_beta   90.00
_cell.angle_gamma   90.00
#
_symmetry.space_group_name_H-M   'P 1'
#
loop_
_entity.id
_entity.type
_entity.pdbx_description
1 polymer ?
#
loop_
_entity_poly.entity_id
_entity_poly.type
_entity_poly.pdbx_seq_one_letter_code
_entity_poly.pdbx_strand_id
1 'polypeptide(L)'
;THNDTEREVYWCHMHADLASNPGRACFKPELIDDILHFQQTLSDRMRLEQSRGTHQLPHVVLSSDSDVFNLGGDLELFCRAIRNKDRNTLLGYARQCVRGVHAFHTGLGVGAHSIALVQGDALGGGFEAALSCHTIVAEEGVGMGLPEVLFDLFPGMGAYSFLCKRIAPHQAEKIMLEGNIYSSDELFKMGLVDILVPRGQGVQAVDEIIRNNRRIPHARADDPRQRDARHR
;
A
#
# COMPACT_ATOMS: atom_id res chain seq x y z
N THR A 1 11.23 -6.18 -8.98
CA THR A 1 10.09 -7.11 -8.86
C THR A 1 10.61 -8.54 -8.85
N HIS A 2 10.18 -9.34 -7.88
CA HIS A 2 10.43 -10.77 -7.81
C HIS A 2 9.10 -11.51 -7.99
N ASN A 3 9.08 -12.52 -8.89
CA ASN A 3 7.86 -13.26 -9.20
C ASN A 3 8.08 -14.73 -8.90
N ASP A 4 7.39 -15.26 -7.90
CA ASP A 4 7.25 -16.71 -7.71
C ASP A 4 5.99 -17.17 -8.45
N THR A 5 6.18 -17.54 -9.72
CA THR A 5 5.08 -17.90 -10.63
C THR A 5 4.42 -19.23 -10.26
N GLU A 6 5.13 -20.15 -9.61
CA GLU A 6 4.56 -21.42 -9.13
C GLU A 6 3.61 -21.18 -7.95
N ARG A 7 3.88 -20.13 -7.19
CA ARG A 7 3.09 -19.74 -6.03
C ARG A 7 2.15 -18.57 -6.28
N GLU A 8 2.08 -18.02 -7.50
CA GLU A 8 1.31 -16.81 -7.81
C GLU A 8 1.49 -15.68 -6.78
N VAL A 9 2.75 -15.43 -6.40
CA VAL A 9 3.16 -14.35 -5.50
C VAL A 9 4.00 -13.35 -6.26
N TYR A 10 3.57 -12.10 -6.24
CA TYR A 10 4.17 -11.04 -7.01
C TYR A 10 4.62 -9.91 -6.08
N TRP A 11 5.92 -9.67 -6.04
CA TRP A 11 6.52 -8.66 -5.19
C TRP A 11 6.73 -7.35 -5.96
N CYS A 12 6.16 -6.28 -5.43
CA CYS A 12 6.40 -4.90 -5.85
C CYS A 12 7.34 -4.24 -4.84
N HIS A 13 8.65 -4.27 -5.12
CA HIS A 13 9.64 -3.60 -4.29
C HIS A 13 9.79 -2.15 -4.74
N MET A 14 9.46 -1.21 -3.86
CA MET A 14 9.75 0.21 -4.05
C MET A 14 11.21 0.50 -3.74
N HIS A 15 11.73 1.58 -4.31
CA HIS A 15 13.04 2.16 -3.96
C HIS A 15 14.26 1.26 -4.22
N ALA A 16 14.16 0.28 -5.10
CA ALA A 16 15.27 -0.59 -5.47
C ALA A 16 16.47 0.16 -6.11
N ASP A 17 16.21 1.33 -6.66
CA ASP A 17 17.22 2.20 -7.28
C ASP A 17 18.02 3.04 -6.29
N LEU A 18 17.53 3.25 -5.05
CA LEU A 18 18.18 4.13 -4.07
C LEU A 18 19.55 3.65 -3.60
N ALA A 19 19.84 2.36 -3.73
CA ALA A 19 21.18 1.83 -3.46
C ALA A 19 22.24 2.35 -4.43
N SER A 20 21.86 2.61 -5.70
CA SER A 20 22.73 3.12 -6.77
C SER A 20 22.52 4.60 -7.06
N ASN A 21 21.37 5.16 -6.68
CA ASN A 21 20.99 6.56 -6.92
C ASN A 21 20.37 7.16 -5.64
N PRO A 22 21.20 7.56 -4.66
CA PRO A 22 20.71 8.05 -3.37
C PRO A 22 19.73 9.21 -3.52
N GLY A 23 18.62 9.12 -2.82
CA GLY A 23 17.56 10.12 -2.82
C GLY A 23 16.54 9.85 -1.73
N ARG A 24 15.54 10.72 -1.64
CA ARG A 24 14.44 10.53 -0.70
C ARG A 24 13.52 9.39 -1.17
N ALA A 25 13.23 8.44 -0.30
CA ALA A 25 12.31 7.34 -0.55
C ALA A 25 10.85 7.82 -0.49
N CYS A 26 10.40 8.52 -1.53
CA CYS A 26 9.06 9.08 -1.67
C CYS A 26 8.45 8.68 -3.03
N PHE A 27 7.16 8.97 -3.22
CA PHE A 27 6.47 8.73 -4.49
C PHE A 27 6.90 9.75 -5.55
N LYS A 28 8.09 9.56 -6.14
CA LYS A 28 8.47 10.29 -7.35
C LYS A 28 7.60 9.85 -8.53
N PRO A 29 7.38 10.72 -9.55
CA PRO A 29 6.59 10.35 -10.74
C PRO A 29 7.04 9.04 -11.38
N GLU A 30 8.34 8.81 -11.50
CA GLU A 30 8.92 7.61 -12.10
C GLU A 30 8.52 6.34 -11.32
N LEU A 31 8.59 6.39 -9.98
CA LEU A 31 8.17 5.27 -9.13
C LEU A 31 6.66 4.99 -9.27
N ILE A 32 5.85 6.06 -9.37
CA ILE A 32 4.40 5.89 -9.54
C ILE A 32 4.11 5.24 -10.89
N ASP A 33 4.77 5.68 -11.96
CA ASP A 33 4.62 5.11 -13.29
C ASP A 33 5.03 3.63 -13.32
N ASP A 34 6.13 3.27 -12.67
CA ASP A 34 6.59 1.88 -12.52
C ASP A 34 5.58 1.02 -11.76
N ILE A 35 5.02 1.53 -10.66
CA ILE A 35 3.97 0.83 -9.88
C ILE A 35 2.72 0.62 -10.75
N LEU A 36 2.26 1.64 -11.47
CA LEU A 36 1.08 1.54 -12.33
C LEU A 36 1.31 0.55 -13.48
N HIS A 37 2.50 0.56 -14.08
CA HIS A 37 2.87 -0.38 -15.13
C HIS A 37 2.91 -1.82 -14.59
N PHE A 38 3.52 -2.05 -13.43
CA PHE A 38 3.52 -3.34 -12.75
C PHE A 38 2.09 -3.84 -12.49
N GLN A 39 1.23 -3.00 -11.93
CA GLN A 39 -0.17 -3.34 -11.63
C GLN A 39 -0.95 -3.71 -12.88
N GLN A 40 -0.79 -2.94 -13.97
CA GLN A 40 -1.47 -3.20 -15.23
C GLN A 40 -1.00 -4.53 -15.86
N THR A 41 0.32 -4.72 -15.96
CA THR A 41 0.92 -5.93 -16.54
C THR A 41 0.47 -7.17 -15.77
N LEU A 42 0.46 -7.09 -14.45
CA LEU A 42 0.05 -8.19 -13.59
C LEU A 42 -1.46 -8.48 -13.71
N SER A 43 -2.29 -7.44 -13.74
CA SER A 43 -3.74 -7.57 -13.94
C SER A 43 -4.06 -8.27 -15.27
N ASP A 44 -3.40 -7.88 -16.36
CA ASP A 44 -3.62 -8.45 -17.68
C ASP A 44 -3.18 -9.92 -17.72
N ARG A 45 -2.05 -10.24 -17.12
CA ARG A 45 -1.57 -11.63 -16.98
C ARG A 45 -2.56 -12.49 -16.19
N MET A 46 -3.01 -12.01 -15.03
CA MET A 46 -3.94 -12.75 -14.16
C MET A 46 -5.30 -13.00 -14.86
N ARG A 47 -5.82 -12.02 -15.62
CA ARG A 47 -7.03 -12.20 -16.42
C ARG A 47 -6.87 -13.32 -17.45
N LEU A 48 -5.70 -13.38 -18.10
CA LEU A 48 -5.39 -14.43 -19.06
C LEU A 48 -5.32 -15.81 -18.39
N GLU A 49 -4.69 -15.91 -17.22
CA GLU A 49 -4.58 -17.15 -16.45
C GLU A 49 -5.96 -17.60 -15.95
N GLN A 50 -6.78 -16.71 -15.44
CA GLN A 50 -8.18 -16.99 -15.05
C GLN A 50 -9.03 -17.49 -16.22
N SER A 51 -8.86 -16.92 -17.41
CA SER A 51 -9.57 -17.40 -18.63
C SER A 51 -9.17 -18.82 -19.04
N ARG A 52 -8.02 -19.32 -18.59
CA ARG A 52 -7.52 -20.69 -18.81
C ARG A 52 -7.93 -21.67 -17.70
N GLY A 53 -8.73 -21.23 -16.73
CA GLY A 53 -9.24 -22.07 -15.64
C GLY A 53 -8.31 -22.19 -14.43
N THR A 54 -7.31 -21.35 -14.31
CA THR A 54 -6.49 -21.28 -13.08
C THR A 54 -7.27 -20.58 -11.97
N HIS A 55 -7.47 -21.24 -10.85
CA HIS A 55 -8.31 -20.75 -9.73
C HIS A 55 -7.55 -20.52 -8.42
N GLN A 56 -6.23 -20.29 -8.48
CA GLN A 56 -5.49 -19.95 -7.28
C GLN A 56 -5.71 -18.48 -6.92
N LEU A 57 -5.65 -18.16 -5.62
CA LEU A 57 -5.71 -16.79 -5.13
C LEU A 57 -4.34 -16.12 -5.33
N PRO A 58 -4.20 -15.18 -6.27
CA PRO A 58 -2.93 -14.49 -6.45
C PRO A 58 -2.69 -13.51 -5.30
N HIS A 59 -1.41 -13.37 -4.91
CA HIS A 59 -0.97 -12.46 -3.87
C HIS A 59 -0.04 -11.40 -4.44
N VAL A 60 -0.27 -10.16 -4.06
CA VAL A 60 0.60 -9.03 -4.42
C VAL A 60 1.15 -8.42 -3.15
N VAL A 61 2.47 -8.38 -3.02
CA VAL A 61 3.15 -7.84 -1.86
C VAL A 61 3.79 -6.51 -2.22
N LEU A 62 3.38 -5.43 -1.56
CA LEU A 62 4.01 -4.12 -1.64
C LEU A 62 5.04 -4.01 -0.52
N SER A 63 6.29 -3.81 -0.85
CA SER A 63 7.43 -3.70 0.06
C SER A 63 8.41 -2.63 -0.39
N SER A 64 9.49 -2.43 0.35
CA SER A 64 10.55 -1.48 0.01
C SER A 64 11.92 -2.16 0.10
N ASP A 65 12.83 -1.80 -0.80
CA ASP A 65 14.25 -2.17 -0.73
C ASP A 65 15.12 -1.10 -0.04
N SER A 66 14.47 -0.06 0.53
CA SER A 66 15.09 0.97 1.35
C SER A 66 14.89 0.66 2.85
N ASP A 67 15.61 1.38 3.71
CA ASP A 67 15.45 1.37 5.17
C ASP A 67 14.12 1.98 5.66
N VAL A 68 13.39 2.64 4.77
CA VAL A 68 12.01 3.12 5.01
C VAL A 68 11.05 2.48 4.01
N PHE A 69 9.79 2.33 4.40
CA PHE A 69 8.76 1.85 3.49
C PHE A 69 8.46 2.89 2.40
N ASN A 70 8.03 4.09 2.80
CA ASN A 70 7.87 5.24 1.90
C ASN A 70 7.53 6.51 2.71
N LEU A 71 8.14 7.63 2.38
CA LEU A 71 7.98 8.92 3.08
C LEU A 71 6.92 9.84 2.46
N GLY A 72 6.03 9.30 1.63
CA GLY A 72 4.89 10.03 1.06
C GLY A 72 5.17 10.72 -0.26
N GLY A 73 4.48 11.83 -0.50
CA GLY A 73 4.53 12.56 -1.76
C GLY A 73 5.86 13.26 -2.03
N ASP A 74 6.12 13.55 -3.31
CA ASP A 74 7.27 14.33 -3.75
C ASP A 74 7.04 15.83 -3.45
N LEU A 75 7.52 16.28 -2.29
CA LEU A 75 7.38 17.67 -1.85
C LEU A 75 8.15 18.65 -2.76
N GLU A 76 9.24 18.23 -3.40
CA GLU A 76 9.98 19.07 -4.33
C GLU A 76 9.16 19.34 -5.59
N LEU A 77 8.52 18.29 -6.12
CA LEU A 77 7.55 18.43 -7.22
C LEU A 77 6.41 19.37 -6.83
N PHE A 78 5.84 19.20 -5.62
CA PHE A 78 4.74 20.05 -5.16
C PHE A 78 5.17 21.51 -5.08
N CYS A 79 6.29 21.81 -4.41
CA CYS A 79 6.81 23.16 -4.30
C CYS A 79 7.07 23.81 -5.67
N ARG A 80 7.67 23.06 -6.61
CA ARG A 80 7.94 23.54 -7.97
C ARG A 80 6.66 23.82 -8.73
N ALA A 81 5.70 22.89 -8.71
CA ALA A 81 4.44 23.04 -9.44
C ALA A 81 3.57 24.17 -8.86
N ILE A 82 3.53 24.33 -7.53
CA ILE A 82 2.81 25.43 -6.87
C ILE A 82 3.41 26.77 -7.26
N ARG A 83 4.75 26.94 -7.20
CA ARG A 83 5.45 28.18 -7.60
C ARG A 83 5.18 28.54 -9.04
N ASN A 84 5.13 27.55 -9.91
CA ASN A 84 4.87 27.73 -11.35
C ASN A 84 3.36 27.80 -11.69
N LYS A 85 2.48 27.69 -10.70
CA LYS A 85 1.02 27.60 -10.89
C LYS A 85 0.59 26.47 -11.85
N ASP A 86 1.37 25.40 -11.87
CA ASP A 86 1.16 24.24 -12.74
C ASP A 86 0.16 23.25 -12.10
N ARG A 87 -1.11 23.60 -12.21
CA ARG A 87 -2.21 22.76 -11.72
C ARG A 87 -2.28 21.40 -12.43
N ASN A 88 -1.89 21.36 -13.72
CA ASN A 88 -2.02 20.14 -14.50
C ASN A 88 -1.05 19.06 -14.02
N THR A 89 0.19 19.43 -13.72
CA THR A 89 1.18 18.52 -13.12
C THR A 89 0.69 17.99 -11.77
N LEU A 90 0.19 18.85 -10.87
CA LEU A 90 -0.33 18.42 -9.56
C LEU A 90 -1.54 17.49 -9.69
N LEU A 91 -2.47 17.82 -10.59
CA LEU A 91 -3.67 17.01 -10.82
C LEU A 91 -3.31 15.65 -11.45
N GLY A 92 -2.37 15.64 -12.39
CA GLY A 92 -1.86 14.41 -13.00
C GLY A 92 -1.23 13.49 -11.96
N TYR A 93 -0.34 14.03 -11.15
CA TYR A 93 0.31 13.32 -10.06
C TYR A 93 -0.71 12.73 -9.06
N ALA A 94 -1.64 13.55 -8.58
CA ALA A 94 -2.66 13.10 -7.63
C ALA A 94 -3.52 11.96 -8.20
N ARG A 95 -3.92 12.05 -9.46
CA ARG A 95 -4.70 11.00 -10.13
C ARG A 95 -3.93 9.70 -10.26
N GLN A 96 -2.63 9.75 -10.58
CA GLN A 96 -1.79 8.57 -10.65
C GLN A 96 -1.64 7.91 -9.27
N CYS A 97 -1.39 8.69 -8.21
CA CYS A 97 -1.34 8.19 -6.85
C CYS A 97 -2.64 7.48 -6.44
N VAL A 98 -3.79 8.13 -6.66
CA VAL A 98 -5.10 7.54 -6.36
C VAL A 98 -5.34 6.24 -7.15
N ARG A 99 -4.96 6.20 -8.44
CA ARG A 99 -5.07 4.97 -9.24
C ARG A 99 -4.24 3.83 -8.65
N GLY A 100 -3.01 4.12 -8.22
CA GLY A 100 -2.10 3.13 -7.64
C GLY A 100 -2.66 2.49 -6.37
N VAL A 101 -3.11 3.31 -5.41
CA VAL A 101 -3.71 2.79 -4.15
C VAL A 101 -5.06 2.12 -4.39
N HIS A 102 -5.88 2.63 -5.31
CA HIS A 102 -7.15 2.01 -5.68
C HIS A 102 -6.94 0.61 -6.28
N ALA A 103 -5.91 0.42 -7.10
CA ALA A 103 -5.60 -0.88 -7.68
C ALA A 103 -5.24 -1.91 -6.59
N PHE A 104 -4.40 -1.57 -5.60
CA PHE A 104 -4.13 -2.46 -4.47
C PHE A 104 -5.40 -2.75 -3.67
N HIS A 105 -6.21 -1.73 -3.42
CA HIS A 105 -7.45 -1.86 -2.67
C HIS A 105 -8.47 -2.80 -3.32
N THR A 106 -8.56 -2.79 -4.64
CA THR A 106 -9.50 -3.62 -5.41
C THR A 106 -8.91 -4.97 -5.85
N GLY A 107 -7.73 -5.33 -5.34
CA GLY A 107 -7.05 -6.57 -5.75
C GLY A 107 -6.77 -6.61 -7.24
N LEU A 108 -6.30 -5.49 -7.80
CA LEU A 108 -5.99 -5.26 -9.22
C LEU A 108 -7.20 -5.49 -10.16
N GLY A 109 -8.42 -5.50 -9.64
CA GLY A 109 -9.63 -5.82 -10.39
C GLY A 109 -9.71 -7.28 -10.88
N VAL A 110 -8.91 -8.17 -10.29
CA VAL A 110 -8.82 -9.61 -10.61
C VAL A 110 -8.91 -10.50 -9.37
N GLY A 111 -9.25 -9.91 -8.21
CA GLY A 111 -9.40 -10.63 -6.95
C GLY A 111 -8.07 -11.00 -6.28
N ALA A 112 -6.97 -10.36 -6.64
CA ALA A 112 -5.70 -10.56 -5.96
C ALA A 112 -5.76 -10.10 -4.50
N HIS A 113 -5.07 -10.79 -3.60
CA HIS A 113 -4.91 -10.36 -2.23
C HIS A 113 -3.64 -9.51 -2.09
N SER A 114 -3.82 -8.22 -1.79
CA SER A 114 -2.71 -7.28 -1.58
C SER A 114 -2.25 -7.29 -0.13
N ILE A 115 -0.93 -7.32 0.07
CA ILE A 115 -0.27 -7.31 1.38
C ILE A 115 0.74 -6.17 1.37
N ALA A 116 0.70 -5.28 2.36
CA ALA A 116 1.78 -4.34 2.62
C ALA A 116 2.73 -4.96 3.65
N LEU A 117 4.01 -5.06 3.30
CA LEU A 117 5.08 -5.44 4.22
C LEU A 117 5.85 -4.19 4.62
N VAL A 118 5.61 -3.70 5.83
CA VAL A 118 6.16 -2.45 6.36
C VAL A 118 7.31 -2.76 7.31
N GLN A 119 8.54 -2.61 6.82
CA GLN A 119 9.77 -2.91 7.57
C GLN A 119 10.54 -1.64 7.99
N GLY A 120 10.07 -0.47 7.59
CA GLY A 120 10.58 0.85 7.91
C GLY A 120 9.47 1.88 7.86
N ASP A 121 9.77 3.15 8.13
CA ASP A 121 8.77 4.20 8.27
C ASP A 121 7.88 4.37 7.05
N ALA A 122 6.57 4.47 7.29
CA ALA A 122 5.54 4.69 6.30
C ALA A 122 4.76 5.97 6.62
N LEU A 123 5.09 7.08 5.96
CA LEU A 123 4.55 8.39 6.28
C LEU A 123 3.70 8.96 5.14
N GLY A 124 2.64 9.67 5.50
CA GLY A 124 1.76 10.32 4.52
C GLY A 124 1.24 9.35 3.48
N GLY A 125 1.43 9.66 2.19
CA GLY A 125 1.08 8.77 1.09
C GLY A 125 1.66 7.35 1.20
N GLY A 126 2.81 7.17 1.88
CA GLY A 126 3.38 5.85 2.19
C GLY A 126 2.49 5.03 3.11
N PHE A 127 1.95 5.67 4.16
CA PHE A 127 0.98 5.02 5.04
C PHE A 127 -0.37 4.79 4.32
N GLU A 128 -0.81 5.74 3.48
CA GLU A 128 -2.01 5.56 2.66
C GLU A 128 -1.89 4.35 1.72
N ALA A 129 -0.70 4.15 1.12
CA ALA A 129 -0.43 2.97 0.28
C ALA A 129 -0.48 1.66 1.09
N ALA A 130 0.08 1.64 2.29
CA ALA A 130 -0.05 0.48 3.18
C ALA A 130 -1.52 0.22 3.56
N LEU A 131 -2.26 1.27 3.96
CA LEU A 131 -3.69 1.19 4.32
C LEU A 131 -4.57 0.71 3.15
N SER A 132 -4.18 0.94 1.91
CA SER A 132 -4.90 0.48 0.73
C SER A 132 -4.85 -1.03 0.52
N CYS A 133 -3.85 -1.70 1.08
CA CYS A 133 -3.70 -3.15 0.99
C CYS A 133 -4.71 -3.88 1.89
N HIS A 134 -5.05 -5.12 1.53
CA HIS A 134 -5.99 -5.95 2.29
C HIS A 134 -5.41 -6.37 3.64
N THR A 135 -4.11 -6.60 3.70
CA THR A 135 -3.40 -6.98 4.93
C THR A 135 -2.16 -6.11 5.10
N ILE A 136 -1.93 -5.62 6.31
CA ILE A 136 -0.72 -4.91 6.71
C ILE A 136 0.06 -5.80 7.68
N VAL A 137 1.25 -6.20 7.26
CA VAL A 137 2.27 -6.81 8.10
C VAL A 137 3.29 -5.73 8.42
N ALA A 138 3.51 -5.44 9.69
CA ALA A 138 4.51 -4.47 10.11
C ALA A 138 5.53 -5.10 11.06
N GLU A 139 6.78 -4.69 10.96
CA GLU A 139 7.79 -5.01 11.94
C GLU A 139 7.70 -4.06 13.13
N GLU A 140 8.07 -4.54 14.34
CA GLU A 140 7.98 -3.77 15.59
C GLU A 140 8.79 -2.47 15.53
N GLY A 141 8.23 -1.41 16.09
CA GLY A 141 8.89 -0.12 16.29
C GLY A 141 9.09 0.71 15.02
N VAL A 142 8.42 0.39 13.90
CA VAL A 142 8.42 1.27 12.73
C VAL A 142 7.41 2.40 12.90
N GLY A 143 7.76 3.62 12.42
CA GLY A 143 6.90 4.78 12.47
C GLY A 143 5.89 4.81 11.31
N MET A 144 4.60 5.02 11.62
CA MET A 144 3.56 5.12 10.60
C MET A 144 2.59 6.25 10.95
N GLY A 145 2.21 7.09 9.99
CA GLY A 145 1.31 8.21 10.29
C GLY A 145 1.02 9.11 9.09
N LEU A 146 0.16 10.09 9.34
CA LEU A 146 -0.35 11.05 8.34
C LEU A 146 0.03 12.49 8.75
N PRO A 147 1.29 12.90 8.58
CA PRO A 147 1.77 14.21 9.05
C PRO A 147 1.41 15.38 8.12
N GLU A 148 0.58 15.17 7.09
CA GLU A 148 0.28 16.17 6.06
C GLU A 148 -0.25 17.48 6.63
N VAL A 149 -1.07 17.44 7.68
CA VAL A 149 -1.65 18.61 8.34
C VAL A 149 -0.58 19.55 8.90
N LEU A 150 0.60 19.03 9.26
CA LEU A 150 1.72 19.83 9.77
C LEU A 150 2.39 20.69 8.68
N PHE A 151 2.03 20.45 7.40
CA PHE A 151 2.54 21.15 6.24
C PHE A 151 1.43 21.88 5.46
N ASP A 152 0.29 22.17 6.11
CA ASP A 152 -0.89 22.76 5.48
C ASP A 152 -1.43 21.93 4.30
N LEU A 153 -1.21 20.62 4.32
CA LEU A 153 -1.73 19.65 3.39
C LEU A 153 -2.74 18.72 4.07
N PHE A 154 -3.32 17.83 3.31
CA PHE A 154 -4.17 16.77 3.85
C PHE A 154 -3.85 15.42 3.16
N PRO A 155 -4.11 14.28 3.79
CA PRO A 155 -3.96 12.97 3.18
C PRO A 155 -4.90 12.82 2.00
N GLY A 156 -4.35 12.76 0.77
CA GLY A 156 -5.12 12.89 -0.49
C GLY A 156 -5.29 11.62 -1.30
N MET A 157 -4.75 10.47 -0.82
CA MET A 157 -4.77 9.23 -1.58
C MET A 157 -5.84 8.24 -1.09
N GLY A 158 -6.72 8.66 -0.17
CA GLY A 158 -7.84 7.84 0.31
C GLY A 158 -7.79 7.46 1.79
N ALA A 159 -6.93 8.09 2.59
CA ALA A 159 -6.71 7.80 4.01
C ALA A 159 -8.00 7.62 4.80
N TYR A 160 -8.92 8.58 4.73
CA TYR A 160 -10.18 8.50 5.46
C TYR A 160 -10.99 7.26 5.13
N SER A 161 -11.12 6.96 3.83
CA SER A 161 -11.86 5.79 3.36
C SER A 161 -11.24 4.48 3.81
N PHE A 162 -9.90 4.39 3.80
CA PHE A 162 -9.19 3.18 4.22
C PHE A 162 -9.19 3.02 5.75
N LEU A 163 -9.01 4.11 6.50
CA LEU A 163 -9.08 4.10 7.95
C LEU A 163 -10.47 3.68 8.43
N CYS A 164 -11.54 4.25 7.89
CA CYS A 164 -12.93 3.93 8.27
C CYS A 164 -13.33 2.47 7.97
N LYS A 165 -12.56 1.74 7.16
CA LYS A 165 -12.74 0.29 6.98
C LYS A 165 -12.14 -0.55 8.10
N ARG A 166 -11.27 0.03 8.91
CA ARG A 166 -10.50 -0.65 9.97
C ARG A 166 -10.89 -0.18 11.37
N ILE A 167 -11.19 1.11 11.53
CA ILE A 167 -11.50 1.77 12.81
C ILE A 167 -12.72 2.66 12.68
N ALA A 168 -13.24 3.13 13.82
CA ALA A 168 -14.40 4.02 13.85
C ALA A 168 -14.07 5.40 13.21
N PRO A 169 -15.04 6.05 12.53
CA PRO A 169 -14.82 7.32 11.83
C PRO A 169 -14.18 8.42 12.69
N HIS A 170 -14.61 8.58 13.95
CA HIS A 170 -14.04 9.59 14.85
C HIS A 170 -12.57 9.34 15.19
N GLN A 171 -12.12 8.07 15.21
CA GLN A 171 -10.72 7.71 15.39
C GLN A 171 -9.92 8.02 14.12
N ALA A 172 -10.49 7.75 12.94
CA ALA A 172 -9.89 8.08 11.65
C ALA A 172 -9.68 9.60 11.52
N GLU A 173 -10.69 10.40 11.85
CA GLU A 173 -10.61 11.87 11.88
C GLU A 173 -9.50 12.33 12.81
N LYS A 174 -9.45 11.79 14.04
CA LYS A 174 -8.42 12.13 15.02
C LYS A 174 -7.01 11.89 14.47
N ILE A 175 -6.72 10.72 13.90
CA ILE A 175 -5.42 10.38 13.32
C ILE A 175 -5.02 11.37 12.22
N MET A 176 -5.96 11.73 11.35
CA MET A 176 -5.71 12.65 10.22
C MET A 176 -5.50 14.09 10.68
N LEU A 177 -6.22 14.55 11.71
CA LEU A 177 -6.17 15.93 12.17
C LEU A 177 -5.01 16.21 13.15
N GLU A 178 -4.55 15.19 13.87
CA GLU A 178 -3.43 15.34 14.79
C GLU A 178 -2.06 15.31 14.09
N GLY A 179 -1.95 14.64 12.94
CA GLY A 179 -0.70 14.52 12.19
C GLY A 179 0.39 13.75 12.94
N ASN A 180 0.00 12.93 13.93
CA ASN A 180 0.94 12.15 14.74
C ASN A 180 1.53 10.98 13.95
N ILE A 181 2.77 10.63 14.30
CA ILE A 181 3.41 9.38 13.90
C ILE A 181 3.27 8.41 15.06
N TYR A 182 2.68 7.25 14.80
CA TYR A 182 2.48 6.17 15.74
C TYR A 182 3.48 5.06 15.49
N SER A 183 3.82 4.29 16.49
CA SER A 183 4.54 3.04 16.29
C SER A 183 3.62 1.97 15.69
N SER A 184 4.18 1.03 14.96
CA SER A 184 3.46 -0.16 14.47
C SER A 184 2.75 -0.92 15.59
N ASP A 185 3.34 -0.94 16.79
CA ASP A 185 2.78 -1.55 18.01
C ASP A 185 1.50 -0.85 18.47
N GLU A 186 1.47 0.49 18.44
CA GLU A 186 0.28 1.27 18.76
C GLU A 186 -0.80 1.03 17.71
N LEU A 187 -0.44 1.06 16.44
CA LEU A 187 -1.39 0.84 15.34
C LEU A 187 -1.93 -0.60 15.30
N PHE A 188 -1.14 -1.59 15.74
CA PHE A 188 -1.62 -2.95 15.92
C PHE A 188 -2.69 -3.03 17.02
N LYS A 189 -2.46 -2.38 18.17
CA LYS A 189 -3.46 -2.29 19.26
C LYS A 189 -4.74 -1.55 18.83
N MET A 190 -4.61 -0.59 17.91
CA MET A 190 -5.74 0.16 17.34
C MET A 190 -6.49 -0.62 16.24
N GLY A 191 -5.96 -1.76 15.76
CA GLY A 191 -6.54 -2.55 14.68
C GLY A 191 -6.23 -2.05 13.28
N LEU A 192 -5.24 -1.17 13.12
CA LEU A 192 -4.79 -0.67 11.82
C LEU A 192 -3.71 -1.53 11.19
N VAL A 193 -2.82 -2.10 11.98
CA VAL A 193 -1.88 -3.16 11.55
C VAL A 193 -2.54 -4.50 11.84
N ASP A 194 -2.54 -5.41 10.86
CA ASP A 194 -3.18 -6.71 10.99
C ASP A 194 -2.25 -7.75 11.66
N ILE A 195 -0.94 -7.67 11.39
CA ILE A 195 0.07 -8.58 11.91
C ILE A 195 1.31 -7.78 12.29
N LEU A 196 1.71 -7.89 13.55
CA LEU A 196 2.92 -7.31 14.11
C LEU A 196 3.93 -8.41 14.37
N VAL A 197 5.16 -8.24 13.89
CA VAL A 197 6.24 -9.21 14.06
C VAL A 197 7.54 -8.55 14.48
N PRO A 198 8.44 -9.29 15.14
CA PRO A 198 9.79 -8.79 15.43
C PRO A 198 10.53 -8.35 14.16
N ARG A 199 11.46 -7.42 14.30
CA ARG A 199 12.31 -6.96 13.19
C ARG A 199 13.01 -8.13 12.49
N GLY A 200 12.98 -8.10 11.15
CA GLY A 200 13.56 -9.12 10.28
C GLY A 200 12.67 -10.35 10.06
N GLN A 201 11.48 -10.43 10.64
CA GLN A 201 10.56 -11.57 10.47
C GLN A 201 9.40 -11.26 9.51
N GLY A 202 9.36 -10.08 8.93
CA GLY A 202 8.25 -9.66 8.08
C GLY A 202 8.03 -10.55 6.85
N VAL A 203 9.08 -10.92 6.13
CA VAL A 203 9.00 -11.80 4.95
C VAL A 203 8.45 -13.18 5.33
N GLN A 204 8.91 -13.76 6.46
CA GLN A 204 8.41 -15.04 6.94
C GLN A 204 6.91 -14.98 7.26
N ALA A 205 6.44 -13.88 7.88
CA ALA A 205 5.02 -13.68 8.17
C ALA A 205 4.18 -13.58 6.89
N VAL A 206 4.67 -12.91 5.86
CA VAL A 206 4.02 -12.86 4.53
C VAL A 206 3.90 -14.27 3.94
N ASP A 207 4.95 -15.07 3.98
CA ASP A 207 4.93 -16.46 3.50
C ASP A 207 3.91 -17.33 4.26
N GLU A 208 3.75 -17.10 5.56
CA GLU A 208 2.76 -17.81 6.38
C GLU A 208 1.33 -17.43 5.99
N ILE A 209 1.06 -16.15 5.75
CA ILE A 209 -0.24 -15.67 5.25
C ILE A 209 -0.58 -16.35 3.92
N ILE A 210 0.35 -16.35 2.99
CA ILE A 210 0.16 -16.94 1.66
C ILE A 210 -0.15 -18.43 1.78
N ARG A 211 0.61 -19.16 2.60
CA ARG A 211 0.37 -20.59 2.85
C ARG A 211 -1.01 -20.85 3.47
N ASN A 212 -1.42 -20.03 4.43
CA ASN A 212 -2.71 -20.18 5.11
C ASN A 212 -3.87 -19.85 4.17
N ASN A 213 -3.76 -18.82 3.35
CA ASN A 213 -4.78 -18.46 2.37
C ASN A 213 -5.05 -19.55 1.33
N ARG A 214 -4.03 -20.34 0.99
CA ARG A 214 -4.15 -21.48 0.08
C ARG A 214 -4.83 -22.70 0.70
N ARG A 215 -4.68 -22.87 2.01
CA ARG A 215 -5.32 -23.99 2.74
C ARG A 215 -6.81 -23.79 2.93
N ILE A 216 -7.28 -22.55 3.01
CA ILE A 216 -8.70 -22.21 3.26
C ILE A 216 -9.16 -21.13 2.27
N PRO A 217 -9.28 -21.46 0.97
CA PRO A 217 -9.63 -20.45 -0.06
C PRO A 217 -10.97 -19.77 0.18
N HIS A 218 -11.93 -20.45 0.84
CA HIS A 218 -13.29 -19.95 1.04
C HIS A 218 -13.46 -19.06 2.30
N ALA A 219 -12.54 -19.10 3.26
CA ALA A 219 -12.65 -18.31 4.49
C ALA A 219 -12.60 -16.79 4.25
N ARG A 220 -12.10 -16.36 3.08
CA ARG A 220 -11.98 -14.93 2.68
C ARG A 220 -13.09 -14.44 1.76
N ALA A 221 -13.85 -15.32 1.13
CA ALA A 221 -15.04 -14.92 0.37
C ALA A 221 -16.07 -14.21 1.27
N ASP A 222 -15.95 -14.40 2.57
CA ASP A 222 -16.81 -13.84 3.61
C ASP A 222 -16.20 -12.65 4.38
N ASP A 223 -14.99 -12.16 4.04
CA ASP A 223 -14.46 -10.95 4.67
C ASP A 223 -15.36 -9.75 4.33
N PRO A 224 -16.01 -9.13 5.34
CA PRO A 224 -16.93 -8.01 5.14
C PRO A 224 -16.24 -6.83 4.41
N ARG A 225 -14.92 -6.69 4.56
CA ARG A 225 -14.12 -5.64 3.92
C ARG A 225 -14.03 -5.79 2.39
N GLN A 226 -14.27 -7.00 1.85
CA GLN A 226 -14.25 -7.29 0.41
C GLN A 226 -15.65 -7.27 -0.24
N ARG A 227 -16.73 -7.36 0.56
CA ARG A 227 -18.11 -7.38 0.02
C ARG A 227 -18.52 -6.09 -0.66
N ASP A 228 -18.05 -4.94 -0.17
CA ASP A 228 -18.41 -3.64 -0.73
C ASP A 228 -17.78 -3.34 -2.11
N ALA A 229 -16.70 -4.02 -2.49
CA ALA A 229 -16.04 -3.83 -3.78
C ALA A 229 -16.76 -4.53 -4.96
N ARG A 230 -17.67 -5.47 -4.71
CA ARG A 230 -18.38 -6.26 -5.74
C ARG A 230 -19.73 -5.69 -6.16
N HIS A 231 -20.23 -4.66 -5.47
CA HIS A 231 -21.58 -4.10 -5.69
C HIS A 231 -21.60 -2.61 -6.07
N ARG A 232 -20.46 -2.07 -6.56
CA ARG A 232 -20.44 -0.70 -7.13
C ARG A 232 -19.85 -0.69 -8.52
#